data_d41818b77dd420bc4e3aa5be167cd01f
#
_entry.id   d41818b77dd420bc4e3aa5be167cd01f
#
_cell.length_a   1.000
_cell.length_b   1.000
_cell.length_c   1.000
_cell.angle_alpha   90.00
_cell.angle_beta   90.00
_cell.angle_gamma   90.00
#
_symmetry.space_group_name_H-M   'P 1'
#
loop_
_entity.id
_entity.type
_entity.pdbx_description
1 polymer ?
#
loop_
_entity_poly.entity_id
_entity_poly.type
_entity_poly.pdbx_seq_one_letter_code
_entity_poly.pdbx_strand_id
1 'polypeptide(L)'
;MFAQPIRIQISLILCLFLLSTLTTYAEIIKPKFQVIGFYTGKNDKAHISYVAEALKWFPKIAKENNFGFTATNDWNNMNSNFLSAYQVVIFLDTRPELPAQREAFQKFMETGGAWMGFHFSAFALSPSAYPQNWDWYHEEFLGSGQYKSNTWRPTAANLRIEDNTHPIAKGLPSSFVSAPNEWYRWANDLTANPEIKILLSIDPSSFPLGTGPKPDEIWHEGYYPVVWTNTRFKMLYVNMGHNDMDYEHKIDQSNSTLSFTLQNKMQNKMILNALLWLGTH
;
A
#
# COMPACT_ATOMS: atom_id res chain seq x y z
N MET A 1 -54.09 50.74 71.53
CA MET A 1 -53.83 50.79 70.07
C MET A 1 -52.51 50.03 69.84
N PHE A 2 -52.61 48.71 69.68
CA PHE A 2 -51.43 47.86 69.57
C PHE A 2 -51.24 47.45 68.15
N ALA A 3 -50.09 47.79 67.55
CA ALA A 3 -49.68 47.35 66.25
C ALA A 3 -49.11 45.95 66.27
N GLN A 4 -49.67 45.06 65.48
CA GLN A 4 -49.12 43.73 65.28
C GLN A 4 -47.97 43.70 64.26
N PRO A 5 -46.92 42.97 64.46
CA PRO A 5 -45.86 42.87 63.46
C PRO A 5 -46.17 41.83 62.34
N ILE A 6 -45.98 42.24 61.14
CA ILE A 6 -46.11 41.42 59.95
C ILE A 6 -44.92 40.43 59.90
N ARG A 7 -45.25 39.13 59.99
CA ARG A 7 -44.22 38.06 59.74
C ARG A 7 -44.04 37.82 58.25
N ILE A 8 -42.92 38.19 57.74
CA ILE A 8 -42.51 37.84 56.38
C ILE A 8 -41.96 36.43 56.42
N GLN A 9 -42.66 35.44 55.83
CA GLN A 9 -42.13 34.12 55.57
C GLN A 9 -41.27 34.15 54.32
N ILE A 10 -39.98 33.99 54.50
CA ILE A 10 -39.01 33.77 53.38
C ILE A 10 -39.04 32.30 53.06
N SER A 11 -39.70 31.90 51.95
CA SER A 11 -39.64 30.56 51.41
C SER A 11 -38.31 30.42 50.63
N LEU A 12 -37.41 29.65 51.24
CA LEU A 12 -36.13 29.26 50.61
C LEU A 12 -36.41 28.19 49.55
N ILE A 13 -36.52 28.58 48.27
CA ILE A 13 -36.60 27.61 47.17
C ILE A 13 -35.17 27.13 46.89
N LEU A 14 -34.88 25.92 47.37
CA LEU A 14 -33.63 25.20 47.09
C LEU A 14 -33.70 24.62 45.70
N CYS A 15 -33.19 25.33 44.70
CA CYS A 15 -32.98 24.80 43.33
C CYS A 15 -31.80 23.83 43.38
N LEU A 16 -32.10 22.54 43.52
CA LEU A 16 -31.11 21.49 43.22
C LEU A 16 -30.86 21.45 41.72
N PHE A 17 -29.80 22.11 41.28
CA PHE A 17 -29.20 21.87 39.97
C PHE A 17 -28.55 20.49 39.97
N LEU A 18 -29.25 19.49 39.48
CA LEU A 18 -28.67 18.22 39.05
C LEU A 18 -27.81 18.51 37.80
N LEU A 19 -26.54 18.78 38.02
CA LEU A 19 -25.54 18.67 36.93
C LEU A 19 -25.42 17.18 36.56
N SER A 20 -26.25 16.73 35.61
CA SER A 20 -25.99 15.49 34.89
C SER A 20 -24.74 15.71 34.05
N THR A 21 -23.58 15.31 34.52
CA THR A 21 -22.37 15.13 33.73
C THR A 21 -22.64 14.03 32.72
N LEU A 22 -23.08 14.40 31.53
CA LEU A 22 -23.06 13.54 30.36
C LEU A 22 -21.59 13.27 30.04
N THR A 23 -21.01 12.26 30.68
CA THR A 23 -19.78 11.64 30.19
C THR A 23 -20.15 10.94 28.90
N THR A 24 -19.97 11.64 27.77
CA THR A 24 -19.94 11.02 26.45
C THR A 24 -18.74 10.08 26.45
N TYR A 25 -18.97 8.82 26.75
CA TYR A 25 -18.03 7.77 26.39
C TYR A 25 -17.97 7.79 24.86
N ALA A 26 -16.91 8.38 24.31
CA ALA A 26 -16.59 8.16 22.92
C ALA A 26 -16.36 6.65 22.79
N GLU A 27 -17.31 5.97 22.18
CA GLU A 27 -17.17 4.55 21.88
C GLU A 27 -15.89 4.41 21.04
N ILE A 28 -14.88 3.73 21.58
CA ILE A 28 -13.63 3.48 20.85
C ILE A 28 -14.01 2.52 19.73
N ILE A 29 -14.27 3.07 18.55
CA ILE A 29 -14.61 2.29 17.37
C ILE A 29 -13.41 1.39 17.07
N LYS A 30 -13.57 0.10 17.30
CA LYS A 30 -12.53 -0.89 17.03
C LYS A 30 -12.22 -0.89 15.53
N PRO A 31 -10.95 -0.82 15.13
CA PRO A 31 -10.58 -0.93 13.73
C PRO A 31 -11.11 -2.22 13.10
N LYS A 32 -11.57 -2.13 11.86
CA LYS A 32 -12.14 -3.27 11.11
C LYS A 32 -11.12 -4.40 10.91
N PHE A 33 -9.87 -4.03 10.69
CA PHE A 33 -8.72 -4.93 10.53
C PHE A 33 -7.42 -4.18 10.85
N GLN A 34 -6.33 -4.92 11.00
CA GLN A 34 -5.00 -4.39 11.30
C GLN A 34 -4.05 -4.65 10.13
N VAL A 35 -3.27 -3.64 9.79
CA VAL A 35 -2.26 -3.67 8.73
C VAL A 35 -0.89 -3.40 9.31
N ILE A 36 0.11 -4.21 8.92
CA ILE A 36 1.53 -3.97 9.22
C ILE A 36 2.31 -3.71 7.93
N GLY A 37 3.02 -2.59 7.86
CA GLY A 37 3.95 -2.28 6.77
C GLY A 37 5.38 -2.60 7.16
N PHE A 38 6.06 -3.45 6.37
CA PHE A 38 7.49 -3.72 6.50
C PHE A 38 8.28 -2.94 5.46
N TYR A 39 9.41 -2.37 5.86
CA TYR A 39 10.27 -1.58 4.99
C TYR A 39 11.73 -1.64 5.43
N THR A 40 12.65 -1.23 4.55
CA THR A 40 14.04 -0.96 4.91
C THR A 40 14.35 0.53 4.87
N GLY A 41 13.87 1.26 3.88
CA GLY A 41 14.18 2.66 3.66
C GLY A 41 15.68 2.89 3.40
N LYS A 42 16.33 1.99 2.64
CA LYS A 42 17.79 1.99 2.40
C LYS A 42 18.09 1.88 0.90
N ASN A 43 19.34 2.12 0.57
CA ASN A 43 19.99 1.91 -0.72
C ASN A 43 19.62 2.95 -1.79
N ASP A 44 18.41 2.93 -2.29
CA ASP A 44 17.99 3.80 -3.39
C ASP A 44 17.17 4.99 -2.87
N LYS A 45 17.50 6.20 -3.30
CA LYS A 45 16.84 7.45 -2.84
C LYS A 45 15.36 7.47 -3.19
N ALA A 46 14.97 6.94 -4.35
CA ALA A 46 13.58 6.92 -4.76
C ALA A 46 12.76 5.94 -3.90
N HIS A 47 13.32 4.78 -3.53
CA HIS A 47 12.68 3.87 -2.57
C HIS A 47 12.58 4.48 -1.18
N ILE A 48 13.64 5.13 -0.70
CA ILE A 48 13.65 5.82 0.62
C ILE A 48 12.56 6.91 0.65
N SER A 49 12.46 7.72 -0.41
CA SER A 49 11.45 8.78 -0.48
C SER A 49 10.02 8.23 -0.60
N TYR A 50 9.83 7.13 -1.33
CA TYR A 50 8.55 6.43 -1.38
C TYR A 50 8.13 5.92 0.00
N VAL A 51 9.04 5.27 0.74
CA VAL A 51 8.77 4.84 2.11
C VAL A 51 8.38 6.03 2.98
N ALA A 52 9.12 7.15 2.89
CA ALA A 52 8.79 8.36 3.66
C ALA A 52 7.40 8.94 3.32
N GLU A 53 7.00 8.90 2.05
CA GLU A 53 5.64 9.27 1.60
C GLU A 53 4.59 8.28 2.13
N ALA A 54 4.85 6.99 2.01
CA ALA A 54 3.96 5.91 2.46
C ALA A 54 3.68 5.96 3.96
N LEU A 55 4.72 6.18 4.78
CA LEU A 55 4.61 6.31 6.24
C LEU A 55 3.78 7.53 6.69
N LYS A 56 3.54 8.49 5.82
CA LYS A 56 2.61 9.61 6.06
C LYS A 56 1.21 9.29 5.54
N TRP A 57 1.12 8.66 4.38
CA TRP A 57 -0.14 8.44 3.69
C TRP A 57 -0.96 7.30 4.31
N PHE A 58 -0.36 6.13 4.60
CA PHE A 58 -1.10 4.98 5.13
C PHE A 58 -1.77 5.25 6.49
N PRO A 59 -1.12 5.88 7.49
CA PRO A 59 -1.80 6.21 8.75
C PRO A 59 -3.00 7.14 8.56
N LYS A 60 -2.90 8.09 7.61
CA LYS A 60 -3.99 9.01 7.30
C LYS A 60 -5.21 8.26 6.77
N ILE A 61 -5.04 7.45 5.72
CA ILE A 61 -6.16 6.70 5.15
C ILE A 61 -6.69 5.62 6.09
N ALA A 62 -5.85 5.05 6.95
CA ALA A 62 -6.27 4.11 7.96
C ALA A 62 -7.28 4.73 8.92
N LYS A 63 -6.96 5.92 9.44
CA LYS A 63 -7.85 6.70 10.30
C LYS A 63 -9.16 7.05 9.59
N GLU A 64 -9.09 7.50 8.34
CA GLU A 64 -10.26 7.92 7.54
C GLU A 64 -11.20 6.75 7.21
N ASN A 65 -10.69 5.51 7.17
CA ASN A 65 -11.43 4.32 6.74
C ASN A 65 -11.65 3.27 7.85
N ASN A 66 -11.28 3.61 9.09
CA ASN A 66 -11.45 2.77 10.27
C ASN A 66 -10.75 1.41 10.17
N PHE A 67 -9.47 1.41 9.80
CA PHE A 67 -8.57 0.26 10.00
C PHE A 67 -7.30 0.70 10.75
N GLY A 68 -6.60 -0.26 11.37
CA GLY A 68 -5.33 0.02 12.04
C GLY A 68 -4.16 -0.07 11.06
N PHE A 69 -3.19 0.83 11.18
CA PHE A 69 -1.93 0.75 10.44
C PHE A 69 -0.76 1.01 11.37
N THR A 70 0.21 0.12 11.34
CA THR A 70 1.55 0.30 11.91
C THR A 70 2.61 -0.02 10.87
N ALA A 71 3.84 0.42 11.09
CA ALA A 71 4.95 0.11 10.21
C ALA A 71 6.21 -0.20 11.02
N THR A 72 7.09 -1.05 10.48
CA THR A 72 8.33 -1.45 11.14
C THR A 72 9.44 -1.65 10.12
N ASN A 73 10.66 -1.27 10.49
CA ASN A 73 11.90 -1.63 9.80
C ASN A 73 12.69 -2.71 10.55
N ASP A 74 12.15 -3.21 11.65
CA ASP A 74 12.69 -4.37 12.35
C ASP A 74 12.09 -5.66 11.77
N TRP A 75 12.87 -6.31 10.91
CA TRP A 75 12.48 -7.56 10.26
C TRP A 75 12.47 -8.77 11.19
N ASN A 76 12.95 -8.66 12.44
CA ASN A 76 12.74 -9.70 13.46
C ASN A 76 11.26 -9.86 13.83
N ASN A 77 10.46 -8.83 13.56
CA ASN A 77 9.00 -8.89 13.69
C ASN A 77 8.32 -9.76 12.60
N MET A 78 9.06 -10.20 11.57
CA MET A 78 8.54 -11.17 10.60
C MET A 78 8.57 -12.58 11.21
N ASN A 79 7.67 -12.81 12.15
CA ASN A 79 7.48 -14.08 12.84
C ASN A 79 5.99 -14.33 13.14
N SER A 80 5.61 -15.61 13.29
CA SER A 80 4.20 -16.00 13.43
C SER A 80 3.49 -15.37 14.64
N ASN A 81 4.20 -15.15 15.75
CA ASN A 81 3.62 -14.54 16.94
C ASN A 81 3.24 -13.07 16.68
N PHE A 82 4.15 -12.30 16.11
CA PHE A 82 3.89 -10.89 15.79
C PHE A 82 2.81 -10.75 14.71
N LEU A 83 2.91 -11.54 13.64
CA LEU A 83 1.97 -11.48 12.51
C LEU A 83 0.55 -11.87 12.89
N SER A 84 0.35 -12.65 13.96
CA SER A 84 -0.99 -13.07 14.42
C SER A 84 -1.91 -11.90 14.79
N ALA A 85 -1.37 -10.71 15.06
CA ALA A 85 -2.13 -9.51 15.37
C ALA A 85 -2.66 -8.76 14.11
N TYR A 86 -2.27 -9.18 12.91
CA TYR A 86 -2.54 -8.45 11.67
C TYR A 86 -3.27 -9.32 10.65
N GLN A 87 -4.17 -8.70 9.89
CA GLN A 87 -4.85 -9.33 8.76
C GLN A 87 -4.12 -9.08 7.45
N VAL A 88 -3.44 -7.93 7.33
CA VAL A 88 -2.75 -7.55 6.09
C VAL A 88 -1.29 -7.21 6.39
N VAL A 89 -0.39 -7.78 5.61
CA VAL A 89 1.03 -7.43 5.57
C VAL A 89 1.30 -6.61 4.31
N ILE A 90 2.02 -5.51 4.44
CA ILE A 90 2.49 -4.70 3.30
C ILE A 90 4.01 -4.78 3.22
N PHE A 91 4.56 -4.99 2.02
CA PHE A 91 5.97 -4.78 1.72
C PHE A 91 6.13 -3.49 0.93
N LEU A 92 6.77 -2.48 1.52
CA LEU A 92 6.88 -1.16 0.91
C LEU A 92 8.03 -1.09 -0.11
N ASP A 93 9.22 -1.54 0.25
CA ASP A 93 10.43 -1.38 -0.57
C ASP A 93 11.33 -2.63 -0.63
N THR A 94 10.91 -3.72 -0.03
CA THR A 94 11.69 -4.95 0.03
C THR A 94 10.83 -6.13 0.50
N ARG A 95 11.44 -7.28 0.72
CA ARG A 95 10.84 -8.53 1.21
C ARG A 95 11.78 -9.22 2.20
N PRO A 96 11.33 -10.29 2.91
CA PRO A 96 12.18 -11.02 3.86
C PRO A 96 13.43 -11.61 3.19
N GLU A 97 14.56 -11.49 3.86
CA GLU A 97 15.84 -12.03 3.39
C GLU A 97 16.23 -13.34 4.08
N LEU A 98 15.92 -13.45 5.39
CA LEU A 98 16.30 -14.63 6.18
C LEU A 98 15.30 -15.78 6.00
N PRO A 99 15.79 -17.04 5.97
CA PRO A 99 14.92 -18.22 5.81
C PRO A 99 13.75 -18.28 6.80
N ALA A 100 14.01 -18.01 8.08
CA ALA A 100 12.96 -18.04 9.12
C ALA A 100 11.88 -16.96 8.91
N GLN A 101 12.27 -15.79 8.39
CA GLN A 101 11.33 -14.71 8.04
C GLN A 101 10.47 -15.11 6.83
N ARG A 102 11.07 -15.74 5.83
CA ARG A 102 10.39 -16.25 4.63
C ARG A 102 9.38 -17.33 4.99
N GLU A 103 9.78 -18.28 5.82
CA GLU A 103 8.89 -19.33 6.33
C GLU A 103 7.70 -18.74 7.11
N ALA A 104 7.95 -17.76 7.98
CA ALA A 104 6.90 -17.10 8.75
C ALA A 104 5.90 -16.36 7.83
N PHE A 105 6.38 -15.67 6.81
CA PHE A 105 5.52 -15.00 5.83
C PHE A 105 4.73 -16.00 4.98
N GLN A 106 5.39 -17.03 4.46
CA GLN A 106 4.72 -18.08 3.68
C GLN A 106 3.59 -18.73 4.50
N LYS A 107 3.87 -19.12 5.74
CA LYS A 107 2.86 -19.66 6.65
C LYS A 107 1.72 -18.68 6.90
N PHE A 108 2.01 -17.39 7.09
CA PHE A 108 0.98 -16.36 7.25
C PHE A 108 0.04 -16.33 6.04
N MET A 109 0.56 -16.38 4.81
CA MET A 109 -0.25 -16.41 3.60
C MET A 109 -1.05 -17.71 3.44
N GLU A 110 -0.44 -18.85 3.70
CA GLU A 110 -1.07 -20.18 3.62
C GLU A 110 -2.19 -20.38 4.66
N THR A 111 -2.14 -19.64 5.76
CA THR A 111 -3.17 -19.68 6.81
C THR A 111 -4.25 -18.59 6.67
N GLY A 112 -4.32 -17.93 5.52
CA GLY A 112 -5.38 -16.98 5.19
C GLY A 112 -5.06 -15.52 5.48
N GLY A 113 -3.80 -15.18 5.74
CA GLY A 113 -3.33 -13.80 5.77
C GLY A 113 -3.44 -13.12 4.40
N ALA A 114 -3.44 -11.79 4.38
CA ALA A 114 -3.48 -11.02 3.16
C ALA A 114 -2.23 -10.17 2.97
N TRP A 115 -1.86 -9.90 1.72
CA TRP A 115 -0.63 -9.17 1.43
C TRP A 115 -0.81 -8.14 0.30
N MET A 116 -0.05 -7.03 0.42
CA MET A 116 0.16 -6.07 -0.66
C MET A 116 1.65 -5.75 -0.77
N GLY A 117 2.20 -5.81 -1.97
CA GLY A 117 3.60 -5.44 -2.21
C GLY A 117 3.77 -4.39 -3.28
N PHE A 118 4.77 -3.57 -3.09
CA PHE A 118 5.08 -2.47 -4.00
C PHE A 118 6.44 -2.68 -4.67
N HIS A 119 6.47 -2.40 -5.96
CA HIS A 119 7.65 -2.22 -6.79
C HIS A 119 8.80 -3.20 -6.46
N PHE A 120 9.85 -2.74 -5.77
CA PHE A 120 11.04 -3.53 -5.45
C PHE A 120 10.77 -4.74 -4.55
N SER A 121 9.61 -4.82 -3.90
CA SER A 121 9.25 -6.01 -3.12
C SER A 121 9.20 -7.28 -3.98
N ALA A 122 8.95 -7.16 -5.29
CA ALA A 122 8.96 -8.29 -6.23
C ALA A 122 10.29 -8.47 -6.98
N PHE A 123 11.27 -7.59 -6.79
CA PHE A 123 12.52 -7.64 -7.54
C PHE A 123 13.31 -8.90 -7.23
N ALA A 124 13.70 -9.63 -8.27
CA ALA A 124 14.61 -10.77 -8.20
C ALA A 124 15.55 -10.73 -9.41
N LEU A 125 16.81 -11.01 -9.17
CA LEU A 125 17.85 -11.07 -10.22
C LEU A 125 18.89 -12.13 -9.85
N SER A 126 19.25 -12.97 -10.81
CA SER A 126 20.31 -13.95 -10.64
C SER A 126 21.34 -13.84 -11.75
N PRO A 127 22.65 -13.71 -11.44
CA PRO A 127 23.20 -13.58 -10.10
C PRO A 127 22.90 -12.22 -9.45
N SER A 128 22.83 -12.16 -8.12
CA SER A 128 22.64 -10.92 -7.36
C SER A 128 23.61 -10.85 -6.19
N ALA A 129 24.05 -9.63 -5.86
CA ALA A 129 24.82 -9.36 -4.64
C ALA A 129 23.96 -9.44 -3.35
N TYR A 130 22.64 -9.45 -3.50
CA TYR A 130 21.68 -9.51 -2.41
C TYR A 130 20.95 -10.86 -2.40
N PRO A 131 20.50 -11.37 -1.24
CA PRO A 131 19.72 -12.59 -1.15
C PRO A 131 18.28 -12.35 -1.61
N GLN A 132 18.10 -12.03 -2.90
CA GLN A 132 16.83 -11.59 -3.46
C GLN A 132 15.93 -12.73 -3.91
N ASN A 133 16.54 -13.83 -4.42
CA ASN A 133 15.77 -14.91 -5.00
C ASN A 133 15.13 -15.77 -3.91
N TRP A 134 13.87 -16.02 -4.10
CA TRP A 134 13.05 -16.86 -3.24
C TRP A 134 11.99 -17.52 -4.11
N ASP A 135 12.24 -18.77 -4.53
CA ASP A 135 11.50 -19.45 -5.58
C ASP A 135 9.99 -19.50 -5.33
N TRP A 136 9.57 -19.94 -4.14
CA TRP A 136 8.15 -19.92 -3.79
C TRP A 136 7.52 -18.53 -4.00
N TYR A 137 8.20 -17.46 -3.58
CA TYR A 137 7.68 -16.10 -3.64
C TYR A 137 7.58 -15.57 -5.07
N HIS A 138 8.63 -15.79 -5.89
CA HIS A 138 8.67 -15.25 -7.24
C HIS A 138 7.94 -16.10 -8.27
N GLU A 139 7.96 -17.43 -8.12
CA GLU A 139 7.36 -18.34 -9.09
C GLU A 139 5.91 -18.72 -8.76
N GLU A 140 5.63 -19.09 -7.48
CA GLU A 140 4.30 -19.54 -7.09
C GLU A 140 3.41 -18.40 -6.59
N PHE A 141 3.94 -17.55 -5.70
CA PHE A 141 3.15 -16.52 -5.04
C PHE A 141 2.92 -15.31 -5.95
N LEU A 142 3.95 -14.73 -6.53
CA LEU A 142 3.87 -13.61 -7.46
C LEU A 142 3.64 -14.06 -8.92
N GLY A 143 4.18 -15.19 -9.32
CA GLY A 143 4.15 -15.69 -10.68
C GLY A 143 5.05 -14.93 -11.65
N SER A 144 5.71 -13.87 -11.21
CA SER A 144 6.48 -12.94 -12.05
C SER A 144 7.85 -13.46 -12.47
N GLY A 145 8.40 -14.42 -11.73
CA GLY A 145 9.79 -14.82 -11.89
C GLY A 145 10.76 -13.66 -11.62
N GLN A 146 11.85 -13.62 -12.37
CA GLN A 146 12.88 -12.61 -12.20
C GLN A 146 12.53 -11.29 -12.89
N TYR A 147 13.13 -10.20 -12.39
CA TYR A 147 13.16 -8.93 -13.08
C TYR A 147 13.85 -9.09 -14.44
N LYS A 148 13.26 -8.54 -15.49
CA LYS A 148 13.79 -8.57 -16.85
C LYS A 148 14.38 -7.24 -17.25
N SER A 149 13.61 -6.16 -17.08
CA SER A 149 14.02 -4.80 -17.42
C SER A 149 13.08 -3.77 -16.78
N ASN A 150 13.42 -2.49 -16.93
CA ASN A 150 12.61 -1.37 -16.46
C ASN A 150 12.61 -0.22 -17.46
N THR A 151 11.77 0.77 -17.23
CA THR A 151 11.80 2.02 -18.00
C THR A 151 13.03 2.88 -17.67
N TRP A 152 13.70 2.60 -16.55
CA TRP A 152 14.80 3.38 -15.97
C TRP A 152 14.38 4.78 -15.53
N ARG A 153 13.90 5.62 -16.45
CA ARG A 153 13.35 6.93 -16.11
C ARG A 153 11.89 6.77 -15.66
N PRO A 154 11.51 7.34 -14.51
CA PRO A 154 10.12 7.37 -14.11
C PRO A 154 9.25 8.05 -15.17
N THR A 155 8.21 7.36 -15.60
CA THR A 155 7.35 7.79 -16.72
C THR A 155 5.87 7.57 -16.34
N ALA A 156 5.03 8.57 -16.58
CA ALA A 156 3.59 8.40 -16.48
C ALA A 156 3.07 7.50 -17.60
N ALA A 157 2.14 6.62 -17.28
CA ALA A 157 1.51 5.71 -18.23
C ALA A 157 0.00 5.81 -18.14
N ASN A 158 -0.70 5.59 -19.25
CA ASN A 158 -2.14 5.36 -19.20
C ASN A 158 -2.38 3.91 -18.82
N LEU A 159 -3.01 3.69 -17.65
CA LEU A 159 -3.29 2.37 -17.12
C LEU A 159 -4.70 1.94 -17.50
N ARG A 160 -4.85 0.73 -18.02
CA ARG A 160 -6.14 0.10 -18.31
C ARG A 160 -6.56 -0.77 -17.15
N ILE A 161 -7.86 -0.74 -16.82
CA ILE A 161 -8.48 -1.70 -15.90
C ILE A 161 -8.81 -2.95 -16.71
N GLU A 162 -8.16 -4.07 -16.39
CA GLU A 162 -8.36 -5.36 -17.06
C GLU A 162 -9.56 -6.12 -16.49
N ASP A 163 -9.85 -5.92 -15.20
CA ASP A 163 -11.04 -6.48 -14.56
C ASP A 163 -11.82 -5.39 -13.81
N ASN A 164 -12.86 -4.87 -14.43
CA ASN A 164 -13.72 -3.86 -13.85
C ASN A 164 -14.70 -4.42 -12.78
N THR A 165 -14.78 -5.73 -12.63
CA THR A 165 -15.62 -6.40 -11.63
C THR A 165 -14.88 -6.61 -10.31
N HIS A 166 -13.54 -6.59 -10.33
CA HIS A 166 -12.75 -6.76 -9.13
C HIS A 166 -12.91 -5.56 -8.17
N PRO A 167 -12.98 -5.77 -6.84
CA PRO A 167 -13.17 -4.70 -5.86
C PRO A 167 -12.21 -3.52 -6.00
N ILE A 168 -10.98 -3.72 -6.45
CA ILE A 168 -10.01 -2.63 -6.63
C ILE A 168 -10.47 -1.59 -7.67
N ALA A 169 -11.27 -2.01 -8.66
CA ALA A 169 -11.76 -1.14 -9.74
C ALA A 169 -12.94 -0.25 -9.31
N LYS A 170 -13.49 -0.45 -8.11
CA LYS A 170 -14.69 0.26 -7.65
C LYS A 170 -14.56 1.78 -7.77
N GLY A 171 -15.38 2.36 -8.67
CA GLY A 171 -15.43 3.79 -8.93
C GLY A 171 -14.16 4.37 -9.57
N LEU A 172 -13.35 3.54 -10.24
CA LEU A 172 -12.32 3.97 -11.18
C LEU A 172 -12.90 4.06 -12.58
N PRO A 173 -12.38 4.93 -13.44
CA PRO A 173 -12.68 4.89 -14.89
C PRO A 173 -12.01 3.63 -15.50
N SER A 174 -12.40 3.28 -16.73
CA SER A 174 -11.80 2.13 -17.46
C SER A 174 -10.30 2.28 -17.72
N SER A 175 -9.80 3.52 -17.75
CA SER A 175 -8.39 3.84 -17.78
C SER A 175 -8.09 5.17 -17.10
N PHE A 176 -6.85 5.37 -16.65
CA PHE A 176 -6.40 6.63 -16.05
C PHE A 176 -4.89 6.80 -16.20
N VAL A 177 -4.43 8.05 -16.22
CA VAL A 177 -3.01 8.36 -16.24
C VAL A 177 -2.44 8.22 -14.83
N SER A 178 -1.34 7.47 -14.71
CA SER A 178 -0.61 7.26 -13.46
C SER A 178 0.23 8.48 -13.06
N ALA A 179 0.71 8.51 -11.82
CA ALA A 179 1.94 9.24 -11.52
C ALA A 179 3.12 8.63 -12.30
N PRO A 180 4.19 9.38 -12.55
CA PRO A 180 5.42 8.78 -13.08
C PRO A 180 5.91 7.67 -12.15
N ASN A 181 6.28 6.52 -12.69
CA ASN A 181 6.91 5.42 -11.96
C ASN A 181 7.97 4.77 -12.85
N GLU A 182 9.00 4.18 -12.24
CA GLU A 182 9.85 3.22 -12.92
C GLU A 182 9.06 1.92 -13.04
N TRP A 183 8.74 1.54 -14.25
CA TRP A 183 7.95 0.34 -14.53
C TRP A 183 8.85 -0.86 -14.75
N TYR A 184 8.61 -1.96 -14.03
CA TYR A 184 9.31 -3.23 -14.21
C TYR A 184 8.60 -4.12 -15.22
N ARG A 185 9.43 -4.86 -15.99
CA ARG A 185 9.02 -6.03 -16.78
C ARG A 185 9.58 -7.28 -16.13
N TRP A 186 8.88 -8.36 -16.32
CA TRP A 186 9.13 -9.63 -15.65
C TRP A 186 9.56 -10.69 -16.66
N ALA A 187 10.30 -11.72 -16.19
CA ALA A 187 10.77 -12.82 -17.02
C ALA A 187 9.62 -13.74 -17.43
N ASN A 188 8.69 -14.00 -16.51
CA ASN A 188 7.56 -14.88 -16.77
C ASN A 188 6.44 -14.12 -17.48
N ASP A 189 5.75 -14.81 -18.38
CA ASP A 189 4.49 -14.36 -18.94
C ASP A 189 3.36 -14.60 -17.93
N LEU A 190 2.94 -13.55 -17.25
CA LEU A 190 1.86 -13.62 -16.25
C LEU A 190 0.51 -14.07 -16.86
N THR A 191 0.31 -13.89 -18.18
CA THR A 191 -0.93 -14.32 -18.85
C THR A 191 -1.01 -15.84 -19.04
N ALA A 192 0.15 -16.50 -19.06
CA ALA A 192 0.23 -17.94 -19.19
C ALA A 192 -0.03 -18.69 -17.85
N ASN A 193 -0.02 -17.98 -16.72
CA ASN A 193 -0.28 -18.57 -15.42
C ASN A 193 -1.77 -18.46 -15.05
N PRO A 194 -2.53 -19.59 -15.02
CA PRO A 194 -3.96 -19.57 -14.75
C PRO A 194 -4.33 -19.10 -13.32
N GLU A 195 -3.38 -19.10 -12.41
CA GLU A 195 -3.59 -18.63 -11.04
C GLU A 195 -3.43 -17.11 -10.92
N ILE A 196 -2.82 -16.46 -11.90
CA ILE A 196 -2.61 -15.01 -11.89
C ILE A 196 -3.78 -14.31 -12.60
N LYS A 197 -4.34 -13.33 -11.92
CA LYS A 197 -5.36 -12.45 -12.46
C LYS A 197 -4.82 -11.05 -12.58
N ILE A 198 -4.61 -10.59 -13.81
CA ILE A 198 -4.14 -9.25 -14.09
C ILE A 198 -5.30 -8.28 -13.89
N LEU A 199 -5.06 -7.21 -13.14
CA LEU A 199 -6.08 -6.22 -12.78
C LEU A 199 -5.85 -4.88 -13.47
N LEU A 200 -4.57 -4.49 -13.65
CA LEU A 200 -4.19 -3.32 -14.43
C LEU A 200 -3.00 -3.65 -15.33
N SER A 201 -3.02 -3.08 -16.52
CA SER A 201 -1.89 -3.06 -17.45
C SER A 201 -1.59 -1.64 -17.95
N ILE A 202 -0.40 -1.44 -18.51
CA ILE A 202 -0.06 -0.21 -19.25
C ILE A 202 -0.73 -0.29 -20.63
N ASP A 203 -1.35 0.82 -21.04
CA ASP A 203 -1.70 1.02 -22.44
C ASP A 203 -0.43 1.34 -23.25
N PRO A 204 0.11 0.39 -24.04
CA PRO A 204 1.38 0.58 -24.73
C PRO A 204 1.32 1.74 -25.72
N SER A 205 0.16 2.06 -26.29
CA SER A 205 0.00 3.18 -27.23
C SER A 205 0.25 4.56 -26.61
N SER A 206 0.14 4.65 -25.27
CA SER A 206 0.41 5.87 -24.52
C SER A 206 1.84 6.03 -24.07
N PHE A 207 2.68 5.03 -24.29
CA PHE A 207 4.02 4.94 -23.74
C PHE A 207 5.07 5.30 -24.80
N PRO A 208 6.04 6.19 -24.51
CA PRO A 208 7.03 6.59 -25.49
C PRO A 208 8.00 5.44 -25.78
N LEU A 209 8.44 5.34 -27.03
CA LEU A 209 9.53 4.46 -27.44
C LEU A 209 10.82 4.87 -26.75
N GLY A 210 11.52 3.91 -26.15
CA GLY A 210 12.84 4.11 -25.59
C GLY A 210 12.87 5.15 -24.47
N THR A 211 12.53 4.76 -23.27
CA THR A 211 12.57 5.65 -22.11
C THR A 211 13.95 5.64 -21.43
N GLY A 212 14.45 6.84 -21.09
CA GLY A 212 15.70 7.00 -20.33
C GLY A 212 16.93 6.46 -21.07
N PRO A 213 17.90 5.88 -20.34
CA PRO A 213 19.13 5.34 -20.90
C PRO A 213 18.99 3.99 -21.63
N LYS A 214 17.77 3.49 -21.81
CA LYS A 214 17.45 2.29 -22.59
C LYS A 214 16.64 2.64 -23.84
N PRO A 215 17.19 3.42 -24.78
CA PRO A 215 16.43 3.94 -25.92
C PRO A 215 15.95 2.86 -26.88
N ASP A 216 16.62 1.71 -26.90
CA ASP A 216 16.29 0.59 -27.81
C ASP A 216 15.25 -0.35 -27.22
N GLU A 217 14.82 -0.12 -25.99
CA GLU A 217 13.82 -0.97 -25.34
C GLU A 217 12.40 -0.55 -25.73
N ILE A 218 11.64 -1.51 -26.27
CA ILE A 218 10.29 -1.26 -26.76
C ILE A 218 9.29 -1.36 -25.61
N TRP A 219 8.55 -0.28 -25.42
CA TRP A 219 7.44 -0.21 -24.46
C TRP A 219 6.12 0.25 -25.10
N HIS A 220 6.14 0.66 -26.38
CA HIS A 220 4.97 1.16 -27.08
C HIS A 220 4.11 0.06 -27.72
N GLU A 221 4.54 -1.19 -27.65
CA GLU A 221 3.81 -2.37 -28.09
C GLU A 221 4.03 -3.53 -27.10
N GLY A 222 3.10 -4.45 -27.03
CA GLY A 222 3.13 -5.58 -26.11
C GLY A 222 2.10 -5.46 -24.99
N TYR A 223 2.23 -6.29 -23.96
CA TYR A 223 1.34 -6.34 -22.82
C TYR A 223 2.13 -6.25 -21.52
N TYR A 224 1.83 -5.26 -20.71
CA TYR A 224 2.62 -4.92 -19.52
C TYR A 224 1.76 -4.87 -18.26
N PRO A 225 1.55 -6.02 -17.58
CA PRO A 225 0.87 -6.07 -16.29
C PRO A 225 1.60 -5.24 -15.23
N VAL A 226 0.88 -4.42 -14.49
CA VAL A 226 1.43 -3.58 -13.43
C VAL A 226 0.73 -3.76 -12.08
N VAL A 227 -0.49 -4.32 -12.08
CA VAL A 227 -1.19 -4.73 -10.87
C VAL A 227 -1.86 -6.07 -11.12
N TRP A 228 -1.61 -7.05 -10.23
CA TRP A 228 -2.23 -8.36 -10.32
C TRP A 228 -2.44 -9.01 -8.97
N THR A 229 -3.27 -10.03 -8.94
CA THR A 229 -3.53 -10.90 -7.80
C THR A 229 -3.30 -12.36 -8.17
N ASN A 230 -3.17 -13.22 -7.18
CA ASN A 230 -3.10 -14.67 -7.31
C ASN A 230 -4.35 -15.29 -6.71
N THR A 231 -5.02 -16.19 -7.43
CA THR A 231 -6.30 -16.80 -7.00
C THR A 231 -6.13 -17.77 -5.82
N ARG A 232 -4.93 -18.27 -5.57
CA ARG A 232 -4.59 -19.13 -4.41
C ARG A 232 -4.37 -18.36 -3.12
N PHE A 233 -4.00 -17.07 -3.22
CA PHE A 233 -3.62 -16.24 -2.10
C PHE A 233 -4.36 -14.91 -2.13
N LYS A 234 -4.71 -14.39 -0.98
CA LYS A 234 -5.30 -13.04 -0.86
C LYS A 234 -4.20 -11.99 -0.94
N MET A 235 -3.75 -11.70 -2.15
CA MET A 235 -2.59 -10.84 -2.36
C MET A 235 -2.82 -9.82 -3.48
N LEU A 236 -2.07 -8.73 -3.46
CA LEU A 236 -1.97 -7.78 -4.55
C LEU A 236 -0.53 -7.30 -4.72
N TYR A 237 0.00 -7.42 -5.91
CA TYR A 237 1.22 -6.72 -6.28
C TYR A 237 0.90 -5.44 -7.04
N VAL A 238 1.65 -4.37 -6.75
CA VAL A 238 1.53 -3.04 -7.34
C VAL A 238 2.92 -2.59 -7.83
N ASN A 239 3.09 -2.47 -9.14
CA ASN A 239 4.35 -2.05 -9.77
C ASN A 239 4.55 -0.52 -9.71
N MET A 240 4.28 0.08 -8.56
CA MET A 240 4.44 1.49 -8.25
C MET A 240 5.21 1.61 -6.94
N GLY A 241 5.99 2.68 -6.75
CA GLY A 241 6.80 2.86 -5.54
C GLY A 241 8.23 3.31 -5.80
N HIS A 242 8.55 3.63 -7.07
CA HIS A 242 9.79 4.26 -7.47
C HIS A 242 9.47 5.44 -8.39
N ASN A 243 9.45 6.62 -7.80
CA ASN A 243 9.11 7.86 -8.48
C ASN A 243 10.14 8.91 -8.09
N ASP A 244 11.25 8.94 -8.82
CA ASP A 244 12.27 9.98 -8.69
C ASP A 244 11.88 11.16 -9.60
N MET A 245 11.29 12.20 -9.01
CA MET A 245 10.88 13.41 -9.73
C MET A 245 12.04 14.33 -10.08
N ASP A 246 13.22 14.10 -9.52
CA ASP A 246 14.45 14.81 -9.85
C ASP A 246 15.49 13.88 -10.47
N TYR A 247 15.08 13.08 -11.42
CA TYR A 247 15.95 12.13 -12.14
C TYR A 247 17.25 12.77 -12.66
N GLU A 248 17.19 14.01 -13.08
CA GLU A 248 18.34 14.76 -13.61
C GLU A 248 19.18 15.44 -12.51
N HIS A 249 18.81 15.26 -11.24
CA HIS A 249 19.50 15.83 -10.08
C HIS A 249 19.67 17.36 -10.13
N LYS A 250 18.61 18.06 -10.56
CA LYS A 250 18.63 19.52 -10.75
C LYS A 250 18.11 20.32 -9.56
N ILE A 251 17.40 19.68 -8.64
CA ILE A 251 16.81 20.30 -7.46
C ILE A 251 17.35 19.68 -6.17
N ASP A 252 16.89 20.17 -5.03
CA ASP A 252 17.28 19.62 -3.74
C ASP A 252 16.94 18.12 -3.64
N GLN A 253 17.96 17.33 -3.39
CA GLN A 253 17.96 15.88 -3.33
C GLN A 253 17.48 15.33 -1.99
N SER A 254 16.70 16.08 -1.21
CA SER A 254 16.15 15.52 0.02
C SER A 254 15.22 14.36 -0.31
N ASN A 255 15.38 13.22 0.35
CA ASN A 255 14.58 12.01 0.13
C ASN A 255 13.06 12.26 0.25
N SER A 256 12.67 13.29 0.99
CA SER A 256 11.27 13.65 1.20
C SER A 256 10.59 14.29 -0.01
N THR A 257 11.35 14.73 -1.02
CA THR A 257 10.83 15.46 -2.18
C THR A 257 10.78 14.65 -3.47
N LEU A 258 11.37 13.46 -3.51
CA LEU A 258 11.46 12.66 -4.74
C LEU A 258 10.18 11.89 -5.07
N SER A 259 9.45 11.40 -4.08
CA SER A 259 8.28 10.56 -4.35
C SER A 259 6.97 11.34 -4.43
N PHE A 260 6.21 11.04 -5.48
CA PHE A 260 4.84 11.52 -5.72
C PHE A 260 3.91 10.36 -6.06
N THR A 261 4.29 9.14 -5.72
CA THR A 261 3.53 7.92 -6.03
C THR A 261 2.12 7.99 -5.42
N LEU A 262 2.00 8.46 -4.17
CA LEU A 262 0.73 8.54 -3.44
C LEU A 262 0.06 9.92 -3.54
N GLN A 263 0.33 10.69 -4.61
CA GLN A 263 -0.36 11.95 -4.90
C GLN A 263 -1.36 11.84 -6.07
N ASN A 264 -1.35 10.73 -6.82
CA ASN A 264 -2.32 10.48 -7.87
C ASN A 264 -3.63 9.95 -7.29
N LYS A 265 -4.74 10.67 -7.52
CA LYS A 265 -6.05 10.35 -6.94
C LYS A 265 -6.57 8.97 -7.34
N MET A 266 -6.35 8.53 -8.59
CA MET A 266 -6.86 7.25 -9.07
C MET A 266 -6.01 6.09 -8.54
N GLN A 267 -4.69 6.24 -8.51
CA GLN A 267 -3.80 5.28 -7.85
C GLN A 267 -4.16 5.12 -6.36
N ASN A 268 -4.32 6.23 -5.66
CA ASN A 268 -4.69 6.23 -4.24
C ASN A 268 -6.03 5.54 -4.00
N LYS A 269 -7.01 5.79 -4.86
CA LYS A 269 -8.32 5.13 -4.77
C LYS A 269 -8.21 3.63 -5.02
N MET A 270 -7.41 3.21 -6.01
CA MET A 270 -7.12 1.79 -6.26
C MET A 270 -6.47 1.13 -5.06
N ILE A 271 -5.41 1.74 -4.50
CA ILE A 271 -4.69 1.19 -3.34
C ILE A 271 -5.60 1.10 -2.11
N LEU A 272 -6.42 2.12 -1.85
CA LEU A 272 -7.40 2.08 -0.77
C LEU A 272 -8.44 0.98 -0.97
N ASN A 273 -9.02 0.86 -2.18
CA ASN A 273 -9.95 -0.20 -2.51
C ASN A 273 -9.32 -1.59 -2.29
N ALA A 274 -8.05 -1.74 -2.67
CA ALA A 274 -7.29 -2.96 -2.48
C ALA A 274 -7.11 -3.30 -0.99
N LEU A 275 -6.74 -2.33 -0.16
CA LEU A 275 -6.62 -2.53 1.29
C LEU A 275 -7.94 -2.94 1.93
N LEU A 276 -9.03 -2.28 1.55
CA LEU A 276 -10.36 -2.62 2.06
C LEU A 276 -10.77 -4.03 1.62
N TRP A 277 -10.46 -4.44 0.39
CA TRP A 277 -10.67 -5.81 -0.08
C TRP A 277 -9.79 -6.81 0.65
N LEU A 278 -8.50 -6.54 0.84
CA LEU A 278 -7.56 -7.41 1.55
C LEU A 278 -7.92 -7.57 3.04
N GLY A 279 -8.39 -6.51 3.68
CA GLY A 279 -8.73 -6.52 5.10
C GLY A 279 -10.10 -7.12 5.44
N THR A 280 -10.96 -7.40 4.44
CA THR A 280 -12.26 -8.06 4.66
C THR A 280 -12.15 -9.57 4.42
N HIS A 281 -12.71 -10.36 5.31
CA HIS A 281 -12.82 -11.84 5.16
C HIS A 281 -14.00 -12.22 4.28
#